data_08d45f4e7cc130385c01cd397d90dc30
#
_entry.id   08d45f4e7cc130385c01cd397d90dc30
#
_cell.length_a   1.000
_cell.length_b   1.000
_cell.length_c   1.000
_cell.angle_alpha   90.00
_cell.angle_beta   90.00
_cell.angle_gamma   90.00
#
_symmetry.space_group_name_H-M   'P 1'
#
loop_
_entity.id
_entity.type
_entity.pdbx_description
1 polymer ?
#
loop_
_entity_poly.entity_id
_entity_poly.type
_entity_poly.pdbx_seq_one_letter_code
_entity_poly.pdbx_strand_id
1 'polypeptide(L)'
;QVKRFPSVKTIALNVNTRKTPIVLGNEDKVLYGKGFIVDELCGLKFKISPQSFYQINHDQCVNLYTKALSLLNIKGNETAIDAYCGIGTIGMILSQKVKQVIGVESNRDAIKDAKNNARMNQLSNIQFVCDDATEFMKKLAKEKHKVDVVIMDPPRSGSTKQFMDSVKILNPKQVVYICLLYTSPRPRDRQKSR
;
A
#
# COMPACT_ATOMS: atom_id res chain seq x y z
N GLN A 1 -18.44 25.56 -16.41
CA GLN A 1 -17.33 25.91 -15.51
C GLN A 1 -16.10 25.02 -15.69
N VAL A 2 -16.24 23.70 -15.88
CA VAL A 2 -15.11 22.76 -16.03
C VAL A 2 -14.21 23.10 -17.23
N LYS A 3 -14.77 23.60 -18.32
CA LYS A 3 -13.99 24.02 -19.51
C LYS A 3 -12.95 25.12 -19.22
N ARG A 4 -13.07 25.86 -18.11
CA ARG A 4 -12.12 26.87 -17.67
C ARG A 4 -10.88 26.29 -16.97
N PHE A 5 -10.93 25.02 -16.60
CA PHE A 5 -9.88 24.36 -15.83
C PHE A 5 -9.46 23.04 -16.51
N PRO A 6 -8.63 23.07 -17.54
CA PRO A 6 -8.23 21.88 -18.31
C PRO A 6 -7.51 20.80 -17.47
N SER A 7 -6.96 21.19 -16.32
CA SER A 7 -6.35 20.27 -15.34
C SER A 7 -7.36 19.38 -14.61
N VAL A 8 -8.64 19.79 -14.53
CA VAL A 8 -9.68 18.98 -13.90
C VAL A 8 -10.02 17.80 -14.80
N LYS A 9 -9.65 16.60 -14.43
CA LYS A 9 -9.85 15.36 -15.20
C LYS A 9 -11.15 14.65 -14.86
N THR A 10 -11.59 14.76 -13.61
CA THR A 10 -12.84 14.14 -13.15
C THR A 10 -13.40 14.91 -11.96
N ILE A 11 -14.73 14.84 -11.77
CA ILE A 11 -15.44 15.31 -10.58
C ILE A 11 -16.37 14.19 -10.15
N ALA A 12 -16.24 13.76 -8.91
CA ALA A 12 -17.11 12.79 -8.27
C ALA A 12 -17.74 13.39 -7.01
N LEU A 13 -19.00 13.08 -6.78
CA LEU A 13 -19.72 13.35 -5.55
C LEU A 13 -19.76 12.07 -4.74
N ASN A 14 -19.19 12.10 -3.54
CA ASN A 14 -19.34 11.00 -2.59
C ASN A 14 -20.47 11.29 -1.62
N VAL A 15 -21.38 10.33 -1.46
CA VAL A 15 -22.51 10.43 -0.53
C VAL A 15 -22.17 9.67 0.74
N ASN A 16 -21.97 10.40 1.83
CA ASN A 16 -21.74 9.83 3.16
C ASN A 16 -22.89 10.16 4.10
N THR A 17 -23.73 9.17 4.37
CA THR A 17 -24.87 9.28 5.31
C THR A 17 -24.51 8.80 6.73
N ARG A 18 -23.28 8.36 6.96
CA ARG A 18 -22.84 7.78 8.22
C ARG A 18 -22.45 8.86 9.23
N LYS A 19 -22.90 8.70 10.47
CA LYS A 19 -22.42 9.52 11.62
C LYS A 19 -21.21 8.88 12.29
N THR A 20 -20.14 8.68 11.50
CA THR A 20 -18.89 8.02 11.96
C THR A 20 -17.68 8.86 11.53
N PRO A 21 -16.48 8.65 12.10
CA PRO A 21 -15.25 9.30 11.65
C PRO A 21 -14.82 8.96 10.22
N ILE A 22 -15.51 8.02 9.56
CA ILE A 22 -15.21 7.63 8.17
C ILE A 22 -15.63 8.78 7.25
N VAL A 23 -14.67 9.33 6.50
CA VAL A 23 -14.85 10.50 5.65
C VAL A 23 -15.68 10.18 4.41
N LEU A 24 -15.43 9.02 3.77
CA LEU A 24 -16.09 8.63 2.53
C LEU A 24 -17.22 7.63 2.79
N GLY A 25 -18.38 7.88 2.16
CA GLY A 25 -19.46 6.92 2.09
C GLY A 25 -19.21 5.87 1.00
N ASN A 26 -20.12 4.92 0.87
CA ASN A 26 -19.97 3.80 -0.09
C ASN A 26 -20.44 4.14 -1.52
N GLU A 27 -21.05 5.29 -1.71
CA GLU A 27 -21.67 5.66 -2.99
C GLU A 27 -20.94 6.86 -3.60
N ASP A 28 -20.44 6.66 -4.81
CA ASP A 28 -19.83 7.71 -5.63
C ASP A 28 -20.67 7.96 -6.88
N LYS A 29 -20.99 9.23 -7.13
CA LYS A 29 -21.65 9.68 -8.36
C LYS A 29 -20.66 10.50 -9.19
N VAL A 30 -20.31 9.98 -10.36
CA VAL A 30 -19.44 10.72 -11.31
C VAL A 30 -20.26 11.84 -11.94
N LEU A 31 -19.85 13.09 -11.72
CA LEU A 31 -20.46 14.29 -12.28
C LEU A 31 -19.78 14.73 -13.58
N TYR A 32 -18.49 14.44 -13.71
CA TYR A 32 -17.70 14.77 -14.89
C TYR A 32 -16.50 13.82 -15.02
N GLY A 33 -16.09 13.53 -16.25
CA GLY A 33 -14.92 12.70 -16.55
C GLY A 33 -15.16 11.20 -16.33
N LYS A 34 -14.07 10.48 -16.05
CA LYS A 34 -14.08 9.01 -15.98
C LYS A 34 -14.33 8.45 -14.56
N GLY A 35 -14.46 9.30 -13.55
CA GLY A 35 -14.56 8.88 -12.14
C GLY A 35 -13.23 8.39 -11.53
N PHE A 36 -12.12 8.59 -12.24
CA PHE A 36 -10.78 8.28 -11.75
C PHE A 36 -9.75 9.18 -12.44
N ILE A 37 -8.58 9.27 -11.86
CA ILE A 37 -7.39 9.85 -12.48
C ILE A 37 -6.33 8.78 -12.69
N VAL A 38 -5.36 9.06 -13.54
CA VAL A 38 -4.15 8.25 -13.70
C VAL A 38 -2.96 9.13 -13.38
N ASP A 39 -2.12 8.68 -12.47
CA ASP A 39 -0.85 9.30 -12.12
C ASP A 39 0.30 8.35 -12.42
N GLU A 40 1.51 8.89 -12.55
CA GLU A 40 2.71 8.12 -12.79
C GLU A 40 3.66 8.27 -11.60
N LEU A 41 4.08 7.15 -11.00
CA LEU A 41 4.97 7.13 -9.84
C LEU A 41 6.08 6.08 -10.06
N CYS A 42 7.34 6.50 -9.97
CA CYS A 42 8.50 5.62 -10.18
C CYS A 42 8.44 4.81 -11.49
N GLY A 43 7.96 5.43 -12.58
CA GLY A 43 7.84 4.82 -13.91
C GLY A 43 6.65 3.88 -14.09
N LEU A 44 5.76 3.76 -13.11
CA LEU A 44 4.54 2.97 -13.17
C LEU A 44 3.30 3.87 -13.16
N LYS A 45 2.26 3.47 -13.89
CA LYS A 45 0.98 4.18 -13.95
C LYS A 45 0.00 3.62 -12.94
N PHE A 46 -0.67 4.51 -12.21
CA PHE A 46 -1.65 4.16 -11.19
C PHE A 46 -2.99 4.80 -11.49
N LYS A 47 -4.00 3.99 -11.68
CA LYS A 47 -5.38 4.43 -11.64
C LYS A 47 -5.79 4.67 -10.18
N ILE A 48 -6.29 5.85 -9.91
CA ILE A 48 -6.69 6.30 -8.57
C ILE A 48 -8.18 6.61 -8.62
N SER A 49 -8.99 5.81 -7.91
CA SER A 49 -10.42 6.04 -7.74
C SER A 49 -10.70 6.90 -6.51
N PRO A 50 -11.92 7.49 -6.36
CA PRO A 50 -12.28 8.29 -5.18
C PRO A 50 -12.15 7.55 -3.85
N GLN A 51 -12.32 6.23 -3.85
CA GLN A 51 -12.23 5.37 -2.65
C GLN A 51 -10.80 4.93 -2.32
N SER A 52 -9.84 5.23 -3.20
CA SER A 52 -8.46 4.79 -3.03
C SER A 52 -7.66 5.81 -2.24
N PHE A 53 -6.91 5.35 -1.24
CA PHE A 53 -5.88 6.17 -0.63
C PHE A 53 -4.67 6.26 -1.58
N TYR A 54 -4.18 7.48 -1.79
CA TYR A 54 -2.96 7.76 -2.55
C TYR A 54 -2.23 8.93 -1.93
N GLN A 55 -0.89 8.89 -1.92
CA GLN A 55 -0.06 9.94 -1.34
C GLN A 55 -0.14 11.23 -2.19
N ILE A 56 -0.61 12.32 -1.58
CA ILE A 56 -0.87 13.58 -2.29
C ILE A 56 0.43 14.27 -2.70
N ASN A 57 1.46 14.22 -1.86
CA ASN A 57 2.75 14.85 -2.15
C ASN A 57 3.59 13.90 -3.00
N HIS A 58 3.42 14.00 -4.33
CA HIS A 58 4.06 13.15 -5.32
C HIS A 58 5.59 13.07 -5.15
N ASP A 59 6.29 14.21 -5.11
CA ASP A 59 7.75 14.25 -5.07
C ASP A 59 8.30 13.61 -3.79
N GLN A 60 7.65 13.87 -2.65
CA GLN A 60 8.04 13.25 -1.39
C GLN A 60 7.68 11.77 -1.34
N CYS A 61 6.62 11.37 -2.03
CA CYS A 61 6.27 9.95 -2.17
C CYS A 61 7.34 9.20 -2.97
N VAL A 62 7.80 9.76 -4.10
CA VAL A 62 8.92 9.21 -4.89
C VAL A 62 10.17 9.09 -4.03
N ASN A 63 10.53 10.15 -3.30
CA ASN A 63 11.70 10.16 -2.42
C ASN A 63 11.58 9.09 -1.32
N LEU A 64 10.42 8.98 -0.67
CA LEU A 64 10.16 8.01 0.38
C LEU A 64 10.30 6.57 -0.12
N TYR A 65 9.61 6.24 -1.22
CA TYR A 65 9.61 4.88 -1.74
C TYR A 65 10.97 4.50 -2.33
N THR A 66 11.62 5.40 -3.06
CA THR A 66 12.98 5.19 -3.56
C THR A 66 13.95 4.94 -2.40
N LYS A 67 13.88 5.77 -1.34
CA LYS A 67 14.71 5.59 -0.15
C LYS A 67 14.40 4.28 0.57
N ALA A 68 13.13 3.98 0.83
CA ALA A 68 12.72 2.74 1.51
C ALA A 68 13.24 1.50 0.76
N LEU A 69 13.07 1.46 -0.56
CA LEU A 69 13.52 0.34 -1.38
C LEU A 69 15.05 0.29 -1.55
N SER A 70 15.75 1.42 -1.49
CA SER A 70 17.22 1.45 -1.54
C SER A 70 17.89 0.88 -0.29
N LEU A 71 17.16 0.76 0.82
CA LEU A 71 17.66 0.13 2.05
C LEU A 71 17.62 -1.41 1.99
N LEU A 72 16.91 -1.97 1.02
CA LEU A 72 16.80 -3.40 0.81
C LEU A 72 18.00 -3.94 0.01
N ASN A 73 18.58 -5.02 0.50
CA ASN A 73 19.57 -5.78 -0.24
C ASN A 73 18.89 -6.84 -1.09
N ILE A 74 18.47 -6.45 -2.30
CA ILE A 74 17.71 -7.26 -3.26
C ILE A 74 18.66 -7.90 -4.27
N LYS A 75 18.46 -9.21 -4.51
CA LYS A 75 19.22 -10.02 -5.48
C LYS A 75 18.37 -10.51 -6.65
N GLY A 76 17.07 -10.24 -6.64
CA GLY A 76 16.13 -10.62 -7.70
C GLY A 76 15.43 -11.97 -7.49
N ASN A 77 15.73 -12.70 -6.43
CA ASN A 77 15.16 -14.03 -6.15
C ASN A 77 14.25 -14.05 -4.91
N GLU A 78 13.96 -12.88 -4.34
CA GLU A 78 13.20 -12.74 -3.10
C GLU A 78 11.69 -12.92 -3.35
N THR A 79 11.01 -13.49 -2.34
CA THR A 79 9.56 -13.39 -2.16
C THR A 79 9.28 -12.30 -1.13
N ALA A 80 8.51 -11.30 -1.53
CA ALA A 80 8.19 -10.15 -0.70
C ALA A 80 6.69 -10.10 -0.38
N ILE A 81 6.36 -9.62 0.82
CA ILE A 81 5.01 -9.25 1.24
C ILE A 81 4.93 -7.72 1.32
N ASP A 82 3.92 -7.14 0.67
CA ASP A 82 3.50 -5.75 0.84
C ASP A 82 2.23 -5.74 1.69
N ALA A 83 2.40 -5.56 2.99
CA ALA A 83 1.29 -5.55 3.94
C ALA A 83 0.69 -4.15 4.03
N TYR A 84 -0.65 -4.09 4.02
CA TYR A 84 -1.42 -2.83 3.89
C TYR A 84 -1.20 -2.14 2.55
N CYS A 85 -1.21 -2.93 1.45
CA CYS A 85 -0.71 -2.48 0.14
C CYS A 85 -1.57 -1.41 -0.55
N GLY A 86 -2.79 -1.13 -0.09
CA GLY A 86 -3.71 -0.19 -0.74
C GLY A 86 -3.92 -0.55 -2.21
N ILE A 87 -3.69 0.40 -3.11
CA ILE A 87 -3.77 0.18 -4.57
C ILE A 87 -2.48 -0.44 -5.15
N GLY A 88 -1.58 -0.93 -4.30
CA GLY A 88 -0.40 -1.71 -4.67
C GLY A 88 0.83 -0.88 -5.07
N THR A 89 0.91 0.38 -4.68
CA THR A 89 2.00 1.29 -5.13
C THR A 89 3.38 0.75 -4.80
N ILE A 90 3.65 0.46 -3.53
CA ILE A 90 4.99 0.05 -3.07
C ILE A 90 5.33 -1.34 -3.61
N GLY A 91 4.38 -2.28 -3.51
CA GLY A 91 4.56 -3.64 -4.00
C GLY A 91 4.86 -3.72 -5.49
N MET A 92 4.19 -2.90 -6.31
CA MET A 92 4.44 -2.86 -7.75
C MET A 92 5.82 -2.26 -8.07
N ILE A 93 6.25 -1.21 -7.37
CA ILE A 93 7.60 -0.66 -7.55
C ILE A 93 8.65 -1.71 -7.15
N LEU A 94 8.43 -2.43 -6.03
CA LEU A 94 9.32 -3.51 -5.59
C LEU A 94 9.32 -4.70 -6.56
N SER A 95 8.18 -5.03 -7.18
CA SER A 95 8.07 -6.19 -8.08
C SER A 95 9.02 -6.14 -9.27
N GLN A 96 9.47 -4.93 -9.65
CA GLN A 96 10.48 -4.76 -10.70
C GLN A 96 11.88 -5.26 -10.30
N LYS A 97 12.10 -5.57 -9.01
CA LYS A 97 13.43 -5.91 -8.45
C LYS A 97 13.47 -7.28 -7.79
N VAL A 98 12.33 -7.93 -7.55
CA VAL A 98 12.22 -9.20 -6.82
C VAL A 98 11.56 -10.27 -7.67
N LYS A 99 11.68 -11.53 -7.26
CA LYS A 99 11.05 -12.65 -7.94
C LYS A 99 9.52 -12.58 -7.88
N GLN A 100 8.97 -12.28 -6.71
CA GLN A 100 7.52 -12.28 -6.48
C GLN A 100 7.14 -11.32 -5.36
N VAL A 101 5.97 -10.69 -5.52
CA VAL A 101 5.34 -9.88 -4.46
C VAL A 101 3.92 -10.40 -4.21
N ILE A 102 3.52 -10.42 -2.94
CA ILE A 102 2.14 -10.61 -2.52
C ILE A 102 1.70 -9.35 -1.76
N GLY A 103 0.76 -8.61 -2.33
CA GLY A 103 0.13 -7.46 -1.70
C GLY A 103 -1.10 -7.88 -0.94
N VAL A 104 -1.25 -7.41 0.30
CA VAL A 104 -2.39 -7.72 1.17
C VAL A 104 -3.08 -6.45 1.61
N GLU A 105 -4.39 -6.39 1.42
CA GLU A 105 -5.23 -5.24 1.76
C GLU A 105 -6.66 -5.70 2.07
N SER A 106 -7.25 -5.12 3.10
CA SER A 106 -8.61 -5.45 3.53
C SER A 106 -9.70 -4.80 2.68
N ASN A 107 -9.39 -3.66 2.06
CA ASN A 107 -10.33 -2.93 1.22
C ASN A 107 -10.45 -3.57 -0.17
N ARG A 108 -11.65 -4.09 -0.48
CA ARG A 108 -11.94 -4.75 -1.77
C ARG A 108 -11.78 -3.83 -2.98
N ASP A 109 -12.14 -2.55 -2.84
CA ASP A 109 -12.03 -1.59 -3.95
C ASP A 109 -10.57 -1.24 -4.21
N ALA A 110 -9.75 -1.08 -3.17
CA ALA A 110 -8.32 -0.91 -3.31
C ALA A 110 -7.65 -2.12 -3.99
N ILE A 111 -8.03 -3.34 -3.62
CA ILE A 111 -7.56 -4.58 -4.29
C ILE A 111 -7.97 -4.64 -5.75
N LYS A 112 -9.19 -4.21 -6.07
CA LYS A 112 -9.65 -4.13 -7.47
C LYS A 112 -8.80 -3.14 -8.28
N ASP A 113 -8.52 -1.98 -7.72
CA ASP A 113 -7.65 -0.99 -8.36
C ASP A 113 -6.20 -1.49 -8.43
N ALA A 114 -5.67 -2.16 -7.39
CA ALA A 114 -4.35 -2.77 -7.41
C ALA A 114 -4.18 -3.79 -8.54
N LYS A 115 -5.16 -4.70 -8.72
CA LYS A 115 -5.16 -5.67 -9.81
C LYS A 115 -5.23 -5.01 -11.20
N ASN A 116 -6.00 -3.94 -11.33
CA ASN A 116 -6.08 -3.17 -12.58
C ASN A 116 -4.76 -2.44 -12.87
N ASN A 117 -4.14 -1.87 -11.84
CA ASN A 117 -2.86 -1.18 -11.93
C ASN A 117 -1.73 -2.15 -12.33
N ALA A 118 -1.69 -3.35 -11.75
CA ALA A 118 -0.72 -4.37 -12.15
C ALA A 118 -0.88 -4.77 -13.64
N ARG A 119 -2.12 -4.98 -14.10
CA ARG A 119 -2.39 -5.28 -15.52
C ARG A 119 -1.99 -4.12 -16.44
N MET A 120 -2.31 -2.88 -16.07
CA MET A 120 -1.96 -1.68 -16.84
C MET A 120 -0.44 -1.54 -17.01
N ASN A 121 0.33 -1.95 -16.01
CA ASN A 121 1.80 -1.95 -16.03
C ASN A 121 2.42 -3.28 -16.49
N GLN A 122 1.62 -4.24 -16.95
CA GLN A 122 2.07 -5.55 -17.44
C GLN A 122 2.90 -6.35 -16.42
N LEU A 123 2.64 -6.16 -15.12
CA LEU A 123 3.32 -6.86 -14.05
C LEU A 123 2.67 -8.23 -13.83
N SER A 124 3.44 -9.31 -13.98
CA SER A 124 2.98 -10.70 -13.83
C SER A 124 3.44 -11.37 -12.53
N ASN A 125 4.42 -10.78 -11.85
CA ASN A 125 5.04 -11.35 -10.66
C ASN A 125 4.52 -10.71 -9.35
N ILE A 126 3.36 -10.05 -9.40
CA ILE A 126 2.67 -9.54 -8.21
C ILE A 126 1.25 -10.10 -8.14
N GLN A 127 0.85 -10.53 -6.95
CA GLN A 127 -0.50 -11.00 -6.64
C GLN A 127 -1.10 -10.16 -5.52
N PHE A 128 -2.43 -9.98 -5.54
CA PHE A 128 -3.15 -9.21 -4.54
C PHE A 128 -4.21 -10.05 -3.86
N VAL A 129 -4.16 -10.08 -2.54
CA VAL A 129 -5.07 -10.81 -1.65
C VAL A 129 -5.92 -9.80 -0.87
N CYS A 130 -7.24 -9.99 -0.91
CA CYS A 130 -8.17 -9.21 -0.11
C CYS A 130 -8.37 -9.92 1.22
N ASP A 131 -7.62 -9.50 2.24
CA ASP A 131 -7.66 -10.09 3.57
C ASP A 131 -7.18 -9.08 4.63
N ASP A 132 -7.48 -9.32 5.90
CA ASP A 132 -6.83 -8.61 6.99
C ASP A 132 -5.35 -8.98 7.05
N ALA A 133 -4.47 -7.96 7.12
CA ALA A 133 -3.04 -8.19 7.11
C ALA A 133 -2.56 -9.07 8.27
N THR A 134 -3.19 -8.97 9.46
CA THR A 134 -2.84 -9.78 10.61
C THR A 134 -3.21 -11.25 10.38
N GLU A 135 -4.42 -11.50 9.89
CA GLU A 135 -4.91 -12.87 9.65
C GLU A 135 -4.12 -13.54 8.53
N PHE A 136 -3.82 -12.81 7.48
CA PHE A 136 -2.98 -13.30 6.39
C PHE A 136 -1.57 -13.69 6.87
N MET A 137 -0.91 -12.81 7.65
CA MET A 137 0.43 -13.10 8.18
C MET A 137 0.42 -14.27 9.17
N LYS A 138 -0.62 -14.42 10.00
CA LYS A 138 -0.80 -15.59 10.88
C LYS A 138 -0.89 -16.89 10.09
N LYS A 139 -1.64 -16.90 8.98
CA LYS A 139 -1.75 -18.05 8.10
C LYS A 139 -0.40 -18.42 7.50
N LEU A 140 0.33 -17.46 6.92
CA LEU A 140 1.66 -17.70 6.37
C LEU A 140 2.64 -18.23 7.42
N ALA A 141 2.60 -17.68 8.64
CA ALA A 141 3.45 -18.14 9.75
C ALA A 141 3.12 -19.59 10.18
N LYS A 142 1.83 -19.94 10.27
CA LYS A 142 1.37 -21.30 10.58
C LYS A 142 1.80 -22.31 9.51
N GLU A 143 1.70 -21.93 8.25
CA GLU A 143 2.07 -22.74 7.09
C GLU A 143 3.59 -22.74 6.80
N LYS A 144 4.37 -22.00 7.58
CA LYS A 144 5.84 -21.87 7.46
C LYS A 144 6.28 -21.43 6.06
N HIS A 145 5.51 -20.54 5.44
CA HIS A 145 5.89 -19.98 4.14
C HIS A 145 7.22 -19.25 4.21
N LYS A 146 8.03 -19.40 3.16
CA LYS A 146 9.28 -18.65 3.04
C LYS A 146 8.98 -17.24 2.54
N VAL A 147 9.31 -16.24 3.34
CA VAL A 147 9.21 -14.82 3.02
C VAL A 147 10.59 -14.19 3.25
N ASP A 148 11.12 -13.50 2.26
CA ASP A 148 12.45 -12.89 2.35
C ASP A 148 12.37 -11.41 2.78
N VAL A 149 11.31 -10.71 2.34
CA VAL A 149 11.12 -9.28 2.61
C VAL A 149 9.69 -9.02 3.04
N VAL A 150 9.50 -8.23 4.09
CA VAL A 150 8.20 -7.67 4.47
C VAL A 150 8.28 -6.15 4.41
N ILE A 151 7.41 -5.53 3.61
CA ILE A 151 7.17 -4.09 3.64
C ILE A 151 5.81 -3.86 4.29
N MET A 152 5.74 -2.85 5.14
CA MET A 152 4.51 -2.51 5.82
C MET A 152 4.36 -1.00 5.96
N ASP A 153 3.21 -0.49 5.52
CA ASP A 153 2.76 0.90 5.69
C ASP A 153 1.41 0.90 6.43
N PRO A 154 1.39 0.58 7.73
CA PRO A 154 0.17 0.39 8.47
C PRO A 154 -0.58 1.71 8.71
N PRO A 155 -1.88 1.66 9.06
CA PRO A 155 -2.64 2.83 9.46
C PRO A 155 -2.04 3.48 10.71
N ARG A 156 -2.53 4.69 11.05
CA ARG A 156 -2.05 5.49 12.19
C ARG A 156 -2.08 4.74 13.54
N SER A 157 -2.95 3.76 13.71
CA SER A 157 -3.01 2.90 14.89
C SER A 157 -1.82 1.92 15.00
N GLY A 158 -1.02 1.80 13.95
CA GLY A 158 0.06 0.82 13.85
C GLY A 158 -0.42 -0.58 13.50
N SER A 159 0.51 -1.53 13.53
CA SER A 159 0.22 -2.95 13.34
C SER A 159 -0.10 -3.65 14.65
N THR A 160 -0.88 -4.71 14.60
CA THR A 160 -1.25 -5.51 15.77
C THR A 160 -0.05 -6.28 16.33
N LYS A 161 -0.11 -6.64 17.62
CA LYS A 161 0.90 -7.51 18.23
C LYS A 161 0.98 -8.86 17.50
N GLN A 162 -0.17 -9.44 17.13
CA GLN A 162 -0.22 -10.73 16.41
C GLN A 162 0.45 -10.63 15.03
N PHE A 163 0.29 -9.52 14.31
CA PHE A 163 1.01 -9.27 13.07
C PHE A 163 2.52 -9.32 13.31
N MET A 164 3.02 -8.57 14.30
CA MET A 164 4.44 -8.52 14.62
C MET A 164 5.01 -9.87 15.11
N ASP A 165 4.22 -10.63 15.86
CA ASP A 165 4.60 -11.99 16.29
C ASP A 165 4.67 -12.94 15.08
N SER A 166 3.77 -12.79 14.10
CA SER A 166 3.82 -13.55 12.84
C SER A 166 5.05 -13.19 11.99
N VAL A 167 5.42 -11.92 11.92
CA VAL A 167 6.67 -11.49 11.25
C VAL A 167 7.88 -12.15 11.91
N LYS A 168 7.93 -12.22 13.25
CA LYS A 168 9.02 -12.90 13.96
C LYS A 168 9.10 -14.38 13.64
N ILE A 169 7.95 -15.08 13.56
CA ILE A 169 7.89 -16.51 13.22
C ILE A 169 8.35 -16.75 11.78
N LEU A 170 7.90 -15.93 10.83
CA LEU A 170 8.32 -15.98 9.43
C LEU A 170 9.81 -15.67 9.24
N ASN A 171 10.37 -14.90 10.16
CA ASN A 171 11.79 -14.52 10.19
C ASN A 171 12.33 -14.05 8.83
N PRO A 172 11.69 -13.05 8.19
CA PRO A 172 12.16 -12.53 6.92
C PRO A 172 13.56 -11.92 7.08
N LYS A 173 14.37 -11.97 6.02
CA LYS A 173 15.72 -11.38 6.03
C LYS A 173 15.71 -9.88 6.25
N GLN A 174 14.65 -9.21 5.77
CA GLN A 174 14.53 -7.76 5.83
C GLN A 174 13.07 -7.35 6.06
N VAL A 175 12.91 -6.31 6.89
CA VAL A 175 11.61 -5.66 7.13
C VAL A 175 11.77 -4.17 6.92
N VAL A 176 10.90 -3.59 6.09
CA VAL A 176 10.78 -2.14 5.93
C VAL A 176 9.48 -1.69 6.55
N TYR A 177 9.57 -0.82 7.54
CA TYR A 177 8.44 -0.19 8.19
C TYR A 177 8.38 1.27 7.80
N ILE A 178 7.35 1.65 7.05
CA ILE A 178 7.08 3.03 6.66
C ILE A 178 6.15 3.61 7.71
N CYS A 179 6.59 4.67 8.39
CA CYS A 179 5.82 5.34 9.43
C CYS A 179 5.96 6.85 9.30
N LEU A 180 4.87 7.52 9.03
CA LEU A 180 4.80 8.97 8.92
C LEU A 180 4.37 9.66 10.23
N LEU A 181 4.22 8.91 11.34
CA LEU A 181 3.85 9.44 12.64
C LEU A 181 5.08 9.74 13.49
N TYR A 182 5.22 11.00 13.91
CA TYR A 182 6.25 11.43 14.85
C TYR A 182 6.12 10.81 16.24
N THR A 183 4.90 10.41 16.62
CA THR A 183 4.58 9.84 17.94
C THR A 183 4.73 8.33 18.02
N SER A 184 5.03 7.64 16.90
CA SER A 184 5.29 6.21 16.94
C SER A 184 6.63 5.95 17.63
N PRO A 185 6.69 5.15 18.72
CA PRO A 185 7.94 4.91 19.44
C PRO A 185 8.92 4.17 18.51
N ARG A 186 10.05 4.82 18.23
CA ARG A 186 11.14 4.23 17.45
C ARG A 186 12.01 3.38 18.37
N PRO A 187 12.72 2.36 17.88
CA PRO A 187 13.65 1.57 18.69
C PRO A 187 14.67 2.42 19.46
N ARG A 188 15.11 3.56 18.90
CA ARG A 188 16.03 4.52 19.54
C ARG A 188 15.42 5.28 20.71
N ASP A 189 14.10 5.46 20.73
CA ASP A 189 13.42 6.25 21.78
C ASP A 189 13.31 5.45 23.09
N ARG A 190 13.33 4.11 23.01
CA ARG A 190 13.35 3.22 24.18
C ARG A 190 14.70 3.19 24.92
N GLN A 191 15.79 3.63 24.31
CA GLN A 191 17.13 3.67 24.94
C GLN A 191 17.34 4.93 25.78
N LYS A 192 16.52 5.98 25.62
CA LYS A 192 16.64 7.23 26.38
C LYS A 192 15.83 7.28 27.66
N SER A 193 15.05 6.26 27.95
CA SER A 193 14.18 6.17 29.15
C SER A 193 14.70 5.18 30.21
N ARG A 194 16.03 4.97 30.27
CA ARG A 194 16.71 4.24 31.35
C ARG A 194 17.72 5.13 32.02
#